data_8ebf9f2c0ff984143b2ff40895febcb9
#
_entry.id   8ebf9f2c0ff984143b2ff40895febcb9
#
_cell.length_a   1.000
_cell.length_b   1.000
_cell.length_c   1.000
_cell.angle_alpha   90.00
_cell.angle_beta   90.00
_cell.angle_gamma   90.00
#
_symmetry.space_group_name_H-M   'P 1'
#
loop_
_entity.id
_entity.type
_entity.pdbx_description
1 polymer ?
#
loop_
_entity_poly.entity_id
_entity_poly.type
_entity_poly.pdbx_seq_one_letter_code
_entity_poly.pdbx_strand_id
1 'polypeptide(L)'
;ITINGVTMARNGTPARTRAESVPSYEPLFFSYVPKSDTLELLIRVSNYEHRRGGFWMPMKAGTFHSIQTNFTNQWFISILVSGILFASFLFFLIFYVLDRRDRKLLMFAVLVLCLALRPFLSAPYLATIVDIRNWNLIIRGEYLILLFMVTSGMWLAYLIYPARWFRRFAC
;
A
#
# COMPACT_ATOMS: atom_id res chain seq x y z
N ILE A 1 17.11 12.38 -7.47
CA ILE A 1 18.28 11.48 -7.50
C ILE A 1 19.20 11.96 -8.60
N THR A 2 20.46 12.24 -8.26
CA THR A 2 21.50 12.60 -9.23
C THR A 2 22.62 11.56 -9.18
N ILE A 3 23.18 11.25 -10.36
CA ILE A 3 24.33 10.37 -10.51
C ILE A 3 25.43 11.17 -11.22
N ASN A 4 26.62 11.24 -10.61
CA ASN A 4 27.75 11.99 -11.14
C ASN A 4 27.36 13.40 -11.60
N GLY A 5 26.54 14.11 -10.80
CA GLY A 5 26.05 15.46 -11.09
C GLY A 5 24.88 15.56 -12.07
N VAL A 6 24.48 14.47 -12.74
CA VAL A 6 23.34 14.45 -13.68
C VAL A 6 22.07 13.99 -12.98
N THR A 7 20.97 14.74 -13.12
CA THR A 7 19.68 14.36 -12.56
C THR A 7 19.05 13.25 -13.38
N MET A 8 18.89 12.07 -12.77
CA MET A 8 18.36 10.86 -13.41
C MET A 8 16.88 10.71 -13.19
N ALA A 9 16.40 11.00 -11.98
CA ALA A 9 15.00 10.81 -11.64
C ALA A 9 14.56 11.79 -10.54
N ARG A 10 13.26 12.15 -10.56
CA ARG A 10 12.64 13.02 -9.57
C ARG A 10 11.27 12.46 -9.23
N ASN A 11 10.99 12.36 -7.93
CA ASN A 11 9.69 11.96 -7.40
C ASN A 11 9.17 13.10 -6.53
N GLY A 12 8.08 13.72 -6.93
CA GLY A 12 7.61 14.94 -6.32
C GLY A 12 8.58 16.12 -6.45
N THR A 13 8.47 17.08 -5.54
CA THR A 13 9.36 18.24 -5.48
C THR A 13 9.95 18.35 -4.09
N PRO A 14 11.18 17.83 -3.87
CA PRO A 14 11.87 18.06 -2.61
C PRO A 14 12.26 19.53 -2.51
N ALA A 15 11.88 20.18 -1.40
CA ALA A 15 12.12 21.60 -1.16
C ALA A 15 12.61 21.85 0.27
N ARG A 16 13.05 23.09 0.54
CA ARG A 16 13.48 23.52 1.88
C ARG A 16 12.30 23.95 2.77
N THR A 17 11.18 24.27 2.15
CA THR A 17 9.96 24.70 2.86
C THR A 17 8.80 23.78 2.52
N ARG A 18 7.82 23.68 3.45
CA ARG A 18 6.61 22.91 3.25
C ARG A 18 5.77 23.41 2.07
N ALA A 19 5.72 24.73 1.87
CA ALA A 19 4.92 25.36 0.82
C ALA A 19 5.38 24.99 -0.59
N GLU A 20 6.67 24.74 -0.77
CA GLU A 20 7.27 24.40 -2.05
C GLU A 20 7.42 22.89 -2.27
N SER A 21 7.25 22.10 -1.20
CA SER A 21 7.39 20.64 -1.25
C SER A 21 6.12 20.00 -1.80
N VAL A 22 6.28 19.15 -2.81
CA VAL A 22 5.17 18.35 -3.36
C VAL A 22 5.47 16.88 -3.11
N PRO A 23 4.70 16.21 -2.23
CA PRO A 23 4.88 14.80 -1.98
C PRO A 23 4.46 13.96 -3.18
N SER A 24 5.15 12.84 -3.42
CA SER A 24 4.78 11.83 -4.40
C SER A 24 5.10 10.43 -3.87
N TYR A 25 4.34 9.46 -4.31
CA TYR A 25 4.41 8.06 -3.86
C TYR A 25 4.60 7.10 -5.03
N GLU A 26 5.25 7.56 -6.09
CA GLU A 26 5.46 6.74 -7.29
C GLU A 26 6.80 6.00 -7.21
N PRO A 27 6.86 4.71 -7.59
CA PRO A 27 8.14 4.02 -7.75
C PRO A 27 8.92 4.64 -8.90
N LEU A 28 10.20 4.92 -8.68
CA LEU A 28 11.10 5.45 -9.71
C LEU A 28 11.99 4.36 -10.28
N PHE A 29 12.06 4.34 -11.60
CA PHE A 29 12.97 3.49 -12.36
C PHE A 29 13.80 4.35 -13.29
N PHE A 30 15.09 4.10 -13.34
CA PHE A 30 15.98 4.69 -14.34
C PHE A 30 17.11 3.72 -14.65
N SER A 31 17.66 3.80 -15.84
CA SER A 31 18.85 3.09 -16.24
C SER A 31 20.02 4.07 -16.37
N TYR A 32 21.19 3.63 -15.96
CA TYR A 32 22.42 4.41 -16.07
C TYR A 32 23.54 3.53 -16.59
N VAL A 33 24.28 4.03 -17.58
CA VAL A 33 25.49 3.38 -18.06
C VAL A 33 26.68 4.05 -17.41
N PRO A 34 27.42 3.36 -16.52
CA PRO A 34 28.60 3.91 -15.87
C PRO A 34 29.66 4.33 -16.90
N LYS A 35 30.18 5.54 -16.74
CA LYS A 35 31.29 6.07 -17.56
C LYS A 35 32.62 6.04 -16.82
N SER A 36 32.62 5.66 -15.54
CA SER A 36 33.78 5.57 -14.67
C SER A 36 33.61 4.43 -13.68
N ASP A 37 34.70 3.99 -13.07
CA ASP A 37 34.71 2.91 -12.06
C ASP A 37 34.09 3.34 -10.73
N THR A 38 33.88 4.65 -10.55
CA THR A 38 33.23 5.20 -9.36
C THR A 38 31.90 5.83 -9.72
N LEU A 39 30.91 5.67 -8.84
CA LEU A 39 29.56 6.18 -9.01
C LEU A 39 29.20 7.01 -7.78
N GLU A 40 29.05 8.32 -7.98
CA GLU A 40 28.55 9.23 -6.96
C GLU A 40 27.03 9.33 -7.05
N LEU A 41 26.33 8.84 -6.01
CA LEU A 41 24.88 8.88 -5.91
C LEU A 41 24.47 9.93 -4.87
N LEU A 42 23.84 11.03 -5.31
CA LEU A 42 23.29 12.04 -4.44
C LEU A 42 21.75 11.97 -4.43
N ILE A 43 21.19 11.79 -3.25
CA ILE A 43 19.76 11.71 -3.04
C ILE A 43 19.31 12.85 -2.14
N ARG A 44 18.44 13.71 -2.67
CA ARG A 44 17.82 14.79 -1.90
C ARG A 44 16.42 14.35 -1.49
N VAL A 45 16.13 14.43 -0.20
CA VAL A 45 14.85 14.06 0.39
C VAL A 45 14.33 15.20 1.23
N SER A 46 13.06 15.55 1.09
CA SER A 46 12.33 16.40 2.02
C SER A 46 11.09 15.67 2.51
N ASN A 47 10.70 15.88 3.77
CA ASN A 47 9.50 15.31 4.35
C ASN A 47 8.82 16.31 5.26
N TYR A 48 7.63 16.77 4.85
CA TYR A 48 6.79 17.70 5.60
C TYR A 48 5.39 17.12 5.87
N GLU A 49 5.04 15.98 5.25
CA GLU A 49 3.67 15.48 5.23
C GLU A 49 3.48 14.23 6.11
N HIS A 50 4.52 13.45 6.34
CA HIS A 50 4.37 12.21 7.06
C HIS A 50 5.45 12.01 8.14
N ARG A 51 5.06 11.39 9.26
CA ARG A 51 5.95 11.13 10.41
C ARG A 51 7.18 10.27 10.03
N ARG A 52 7.00 9.34 9.10
CA ARG A 52 8.06 8.49 8.55
C ARG A 52 8.28 8.90 7.10
N GLY A 53 9.14 9.87 6.87
CA GLY A 53 9.52 10.28 5.53
C GLY A 53 10.81 9.64 5.07
N GLY A 54 11.09 9.78 3.79
CA GLY A 54 12.28 9.23 3.16
C GLY A 54 12.00 8.00 2.31
N PHE A 55 12.95 7.06 2.28
CA PHE A 55 12.78 5.82 1.54
C PHE A 55 11.91 4.83 2.30
N TRP A 56 10.76 4.49 1.75
CA TRP A 56 9.88 3.45 2.29
C TRP A 56 10.33 2.05 1.93
N MET A 57 11.01 1.94 0.79
CA MET A 57 11.57 0.68 0.32
C MET A 57 13.06 0.84 0.05
N PRO A 58 13.86 -0.22 0.27
CA PRO A 58 15.27 -0.19 -0.07
C PRO A 58 15.45 0.03 -1.57
N MET A 59 16.45 0.86 -1.93
CA MET A 59 16.86 0.97 -3.31
C MET A 59 17.43 -0.37 -3.80
N LYS A 60 17.03 -0.74 -5.00
CA LYS A 60 17.54 -1.94 -5.66
C LYS A 60 18.38 -1.51 -6.86
N ALA A 61 19.60 -2.03 -6.95
CA ALA A 61 20.46 -1.88 -8.09
C ALA A 61 20.69 -3.25 -8.73
N GLY A 62 20.75 -3.29 -10.05
CA GLY A 62 20.94 -4.51 -10.79
C GLY A 62 20.78 -4.29 -12.29
N THR A 63 20.79 -5.36 -13.07
CA THR A 63 20.52 -5.26 -14.50
C THR A 63 19.07 -4.83 -14.72
N PHE A 64 18.82 -4.07 -15.79
CA PHE A 64 17.46 -3.59 -16.13
C PHE A 64 16.45 -4.74 -16.15
N HIS A 65 16.82 -5.85 -16.77
CA HIS A 65 15.96 -7.04 -16.85
C HIS A 65 15.61 -7.60 -15.47
N SER A 66 16.59 -7.73 -14.58
CA SER A 66 16.37 -8.25 -13.21
C SER A 66 15.43 -7.35 -12.40
N ILE A 67 15.63 -6.02 -12.46
CA ILE A 67 14.80 -5.06 -11.74
C ILE A 67 13.37 -5.06 -12.30
N GLN A 68 13.22 -5.06 -13.62
CA GLN A 68 11.92 -5.09 -14.28
C GLN A 68 11.15 -6.37 -13.97
N THR A 69 11.80 -7.54 -14.06
CA THR A 69 11.17 -8.83 -13.74
C THR A 69 10.72 -8.88 -12.29
N ASN A 70 11.56 -8.40 -11.35
CA ASN A 70 11.20 -8.35 -9.93
C ASN A 70 9.98 -7.44 -9.69
N PHE A 71 9.93 -6.29 -10.34
CA PHE A 71 8.80 -5.37 -10.27
C PHE A 71 7.52 -6.01 -10.81
N THR A 72 7.59 -6.60 -12.00
CA THR A 72 6.43 -7.25 -12.64
C THR A 72 5.91 -8.42 -11.80
N ASN A 73 6.81 -9.23 -11.22
CA ASN A 73 6.41 -10.35 -10.36
C ASN A 73 5.71 -9.87 -9.09
N GLN A 74 6.22 -8.83 -8.42
CA GLN A 74 5.57 -8.26 -7.22
C GLN A 74 4.18 -7.70 -7.56
N TRP A 75 4.07 -7.05 -8.69
CA TRP A 75 2.82 -6.51 -9.20
C TRP A 75 1.80 -7.62 -9.49
N PHE A 76 2.23 -8.65 -10.22
CA PHE A 76 1.40 -9.81 -10.54
C PHE A 76 0.91 -10.54 -9.29
N ILE A 77 1.80 -10.82 -8.33
CA ILE A 77 1.44 -11.46 -7.06
C ILE A 77 0.42 -10.59 -6.29
N SER A 78 0.61 -9.29 -6.24
CA SER A 78 -0.31 -8.38 -5.55
C SER A 78 -1.71 -8.39 -6.17
N ILE A 79 -1.82 -8.38 -7.49
CA ILE A 79 -3.11 -8.49 -8.19
C ILE A 79 -3.74 -9.85 -7.97
N LEU A 80 -2.97 -10.93 -8.07
CA LEU A 80 -3.47 -12.29 -7.90
C LEU A 80 -4.06 -12.47 -6.49
N VAL A 81 -3.30 -12.08 -5.46
CA VAL A 81 -3.76 -12.17 -4.06
C VAL A 81 -5.01 -11.31 -3.82
N SER A 82 -5.00 -10.06 -4.32
CA SER A 82 -6.18 -9.19 -4.20
C SER A 82 -7.40 -9.77 -4.92
N GLY A 83 -7.21 -10.37 -6.10
CA GLY A 83 -8.28 -11.02 -6.85
C GLY A 83 -8.87 -12.22 -6.11
N ILE A 84 -8.03 -13.09 -5.53
CA ILE A 84 -8.48 -14.24 -4.73
C ILE A 84 -9.25 -13.76 -3.50
N LEU A 85 -8.75 -12.75 -2.80
CA LEU A 85 -9.43 -12.18 -1.63
C LEU A 85 -10.76 -11.52 -2.03
N PHE A 86 -10.80 -10.83 -3.16
CA PHE A 86 -12.05 -10.22 -3.66
C PHE A 86 -13.09 -11.28 -4.05
N ALA A 87 -12.68 -12.37 -4.71
CA ALA A 87 -13.55 -13.51 -4.98
C ALA A 87 -14.08 -14.16 -3.69
N SER A 88 -13.22 -14.30 -2.68
CA SER A 88 -13.61 -14.79 -1.36
C SER A 88 -14.61 -13.85 -0.68
N PHE A 89 -14.42 -12.53 -0.77
CA PHE A 89 -15.40 -11.55 -0.29
C PHE A 89 -16.77 -11.76 -0.94
N LEU A 90 -16.83 -11.87 -2.26
CA LEU A 90 -18.10 -12.11 -2.97
C LEU A 90 -18.75 -13.42 -2.54
N PHE A 91 -17.97 -14.48 -2.37
CA PHE A 91 -18.46 -15.77 -1.87
C PHE A 91 -19.14 -15.62 -0.51
N PHE A 92 -18.47 -15.04 0.49
CA PHE A 92 -19.06 -14.86 1.82
C PHE A 92 -20.23 -13.88 1.83
N LEU A 93 -20.20 -12.86 0.98
CA LEU A 93 -21.30 -11.92 0.83
C LEU A 93 -22.56 -12.61 0.28
N ILE A 94 -22.41 -13.47 -0.73
CA ILE A 94 -23.52 -14.27 -1.28
C ILE A 94 -24.12 -15.16 -0.18
N PHE A 95 -23.30 -15.88 0.60
CA PHE A 95 -23.79 -16.69 1.69
C PHE A 95 -24.54 -15.86 2.75
N TYR A 96 -24.04 -14.68 3.08
CA TYR A 96 -24.75 -13.78 3.97
C TYR A 96 -26.09 -13.29 3.38
N VAL A 97 -26.19 -13.05 2.10
CA VAL A 97 -27.44 -12.63 1.45
C VAL A 97 -28.47 -13.77 1.49
N LEU A 98 -28.02 -15.01 1.37
CA LEU A 98 -28.87 -16.21 1.45
C LEU A 98 -29.31 -16.48 2.90
N ASP A 99 -28.44 -16.32 3.88
CA ASP A 99 -28.74 -16.45 5.32
C ASP A 99 -28.37 -15.16 6.08
N ARG A 100 -29.27 -14.18 6.06
CA ARG A 100 -29.09 -12.87 6.72
C ARG A 100 -29.04 -12.95 8.25
N ARG A 101 -29.28 -14.12 8.85
CA ARG A 101 -29.22 -14.31 10.30
C ARG A 101 -27.78 -14.46 10.79
N ASP A 102 -26.89 -14.98 9.96
CA ASP A 102 -25.48 -15.16 10.35
C ASP A 102 -24.63 -13.94 10.09
N ARG A 103 -24.60 -13.03 11.09
CA ARG A 103 -23.77 -11.82 11.08
C ARG A 103 -22.26 -12.10 11.00
N LYS A 104 -21.82 -13.33 11.32
CA LYS A 104 -20.40 -13.72 11.25
C LYS A 104 -19.94 -13.72 9.79
N LEU A 105 -20.78 -14.20 8.87
CA LEU A 105 -20.51 -14.18 7.44
C LEU A 105 -20.28 -12.75 6.91
N LEU A 106 -21.13 -11.80 7.34
CA LEU A 106 -20.98 -10.40 6.96
C LEU A 106 -19.66 -9.80 7.49
N MET A 107 -19.36 -10.01 8.78
CA MET A 107 -18.13 -9.48 9.37
C MET A 107 -16.88 -10.09 8.74
N PHE A 108 -16.93 -11.38 8.42
CA PHE A 108 -15.85 -12.04 7.70
C PHE A 108 -15.70 -11.50 6.27
N ALA A 109 -16.81 -11.29 5.56
CA ALA A 109 -16.78 -10.67 4.24
C ALA A 109 -16.15 -9.27 4.28
N VAL A 110 -16.55 -8.42 5.24
CA VAL A 110 -15.95 -7.07 5.41
C VAL A 110 -14.45 -7.16 5.70
N LEU A 111 -14.03 -8.06 6.57
CA LEU A 111 -12.60 -8.27 6.87
C LEU A 111 -11.81 -8.65 5.61
N VAL A 112 -12.32 -9.60 4.84
CA VAL A 112 -11.69 -10.07 3.60
C VAL A 112 -11.66 -8.97 2.54
N LEU A 113 -12.72 -8.15 2.43
CA LEU A 113 -12.73 -6.97 1.56
C LEU A 113 -11.64 -5.96 1.94
N CYS A 114 -11.50 -5.67 3.23
CA CYS A 114 -10.43 -4.79 3.71
C CYS A 114 -9.03 -5.32 3.34
N LEU A 115 -8.83 -6.64 3.48
CA LEU A 115 -7.58 -7.30 3.08
C LEU A 115 -7.36 -7.25 1.56
N ALA A 116 -8.42 -7.39 0.75
CA ALA A 116 -8.35 -7.31 -0.72
C ALA A 116 -7.98 -5.89 -1.20
N LEU A 117 -8.49 -4.85 -0.52
CA LEU A 117 -8.25 -3.46 -0.89
C LEU A 117 -6.90 -2.92 -0.41
N ARG A 118 -6.33 -3.52 0.64
CA ARG A 118 -5.09 -3.04 1.25
C ARG A 118 -3.92 -2.92 0.27
N PRO A 119 -3.63 -3.87 -0.64
CA PRO A 119 -2.52 -3.75 -1.58
C PRO A 119 -2.63 -2.56 -2.53
N PHE A 120 -3.85 -2.09 -2.84
CA PHE A 120 -4.06 -0.92 -3.69
C PHE A 120 -3.61 0.40 -3.04
N LEU A 121 -3.60 0.45 -1.71
CA LEU A 121 -3.21 1.64 -0.97
C LEU A 121 -1.81 1.53 -0.34
N SER A 122 -1.41 0.32 0.06
CA SER A 122 -0.12 0.10 0.74
C SER A 122 1.03 -0.19 -0.23
N ALA A 123 0.74 -0.71 -1.42
CA ALA A 123 1.75 -1.01 -2.42
C ALA A 123 1.76 0.07 -3.51
N PRO A 124 2.88 0.79 -3.70
CA PRO A 124 2.97 1.86 -4.69
C PRO A 124 2.68 1.37 -6.11
N TYR A 125 2.82 0.07 -6.33
CA TYR A 125 2.64 -0.57 -7.63
C TYR A 125 1.20 -0.55 -8.13
N LEU A 126 0.21 -0.78 -7.26
CA LEU A 126 -1.20 -0.82 -7.66
C LEU A 126 -1.82 0.58 -7.72
N ALA A 127 -1.34 1.51 -6.91
CA ALA A 127 -1.77 2.90 -6.96
C ALA A 127 -1.45 3.56 -8.31
N THR A 128 -0.36 3.14 -8.98
CA THR A 128 0.00 3.63 -10.31
C THR A 128 -0.96 3.17 -11.41
N ILE A 129 -1.58 1.98 -11.28
CA ILE A 129 -2.55 1.48 -12.27
C ILE A 129 -3.83 2.30 -12.23
N VAL A 130 -4.29 2.66 -11.03
CA VAL A 130 -5.54 3.39 -10.81
C VAL A 130 -5.33 4.90 -10.93
N ASP A 131 -4.10 5.33 -11.23
CA ASP A 131 -3.68 6.75 -11.32
C ASP A 131 -4.06 7.58 -10.08
N ILE A 132 -4.02 6.96 -8.90
CA ILE A 132 -4.30 7.65 -7.64
C ILE A 132 -3.06 8.45 -7.25
N ARG A 133 -2.98 9.69 -7.70
CA ARG A 133 -1.84 10.59 -7.41
C ARG A 133 -2.01 11.39 -6.13
N ASN A 134 -3.22 11.39 -5.56
CA ASN A 134 -3.48 12.18 -4.37
C ASN A 134 -2.92 11.51 -3.12
N TRP A 135 -1.77 11.99 -2.65
CA TRP A 135 -1.08 11.52 -1.45
C TRP A 135 -1.97 11.43 -0.21
N ASN A 136 -2.78 12.48 0.02
CA ASN A 136 -3.68 12.50 1.17
C ASN A 136 -4.75 11.41 1.11
N LEU A 137 -5.22 11.09 -0.08
CA LEU A 137 -6.24 10.07 -0.29
C LEU A 137 -5.68 8.67 -0.05
N ILE A 138 -4.47 8.40 -0.51
CA ILE A 138 -3.78 7.13 -0.28
C ILE A 138 -3.56 6.90 1.21
N ILE A 139 -2.96 7.87 1.91
CA ILE A 139 -2.65 7.75 3.33
C ILE A 139 -3.92 7.61 4.18
N ARG A 140 -4.92 8.47 3.95
CA ARG A 140 -6.19 8.38 4.70
C ARG A 140 -6.93 7.08 4.42
N GLY A 141 -6.92 6.63 3.17
CA GLY A 141 -7.49 5.34 2.77
C GLY A 141 -6.81 4.17 3.46
N GLU A 142 -5.48 4.16 3.53
CA GLU A 142 -4.71 3.11 4.21
C GLU A 142 -5.08 3.02 5.70
N TYR A 143 -5.14 4.15 6.41
CA TYR A 143 -5.53 4.16 7.82
C TYR A 143 -7.01 3.78 8.03
N LEU A 144 -7.91 4.22 7.15
CA LEU A 144 -9.32 3.83 7.20
C LEU A 144 -9.49 2.32 7.02
N ILE A 145 -8.86 1.73 6.01
CA ILE A 145 -8.92 0.28 5.78
C ILE A 145 -8.33 -0.47 6.98
N LEU A 146 -7.22 0.00 7.55
CA LEU A 146 -6.65 -0.61 8.74
C LEU A 146 -7.63 -0.57 9.93
N LEU A 147 -8.30 0.56 10.15
CA LEU A 147 -9.30 0.70 11.21
C LEU A 147 -10.46 -0.27 11.00
N PHE A 148 -11.03 -0.32 9.79
CA PHE A 148 -12.10 -1.26 9.45
C PHE A 148 -11.68 -2.71 9.59
N MET A 149 -10.44 -3.05 9.21
CA MET A 149 -9.89 -4.39 9.35
C MET A 149 -9.80 -4.81 10.82
N VAL A 150 -9.27 -3.94 11.69
CA VAL A 150 -9.16 -4.23 13.12
C VAL A 150 -10.54 -4.33 13.76
N THR A 151 -11.44 -3.38 13.49
CA THR A 151 -12.79 -3.38 14.09
C THR A 151 -13.63 -4.57 13.61
N SER A 152 -13.61 -4.91 12.33
CA SER A 152 -14.32 -6.10 11.80
C SER A 152 -13.74 -7.41 12.36
N GLY A 153 -12.42 -7.50 12.49
CA GLY A 153 -11.76 -8.66 13.10
C GLY A 153 -12.12 -8.84 14.57
N MET A 154 -12.09 -7.74 15.34
CA MET A 154 -12.54 -7.79 16.76
C MET A 154 -14.01 -8.15 16.90
N TRP A 155 -14.88 -7.60 16.05
CA TRP A 155 -16.28 -7.93 16.05
C TRP A 155 -16.56 -9.39 15.66
N LEU A 156 -15.85 -9.89 14.67
CA LEU A 156 -15.89 -11.29 14.27
C LEU A 156 -15.47 -12.20 15.44
N ALA A 157 -14.36 -11.89 16.10
CA ALA A 157 -13.90 -12.64 17.27
C ALA A 157 -14.93 -12.64 18.40
N TYR A 158 -15.60 -11.50 18.65
CA TYR A 158 -16.71 -11.42 19.62
C TYR A 158 -17.90 -12.29 19.24
N LEU A 159 -18.28 -12.35 17.95
CA LEU A 159 -19.39 -13.17 17.46
C LEU A 159 -19.09 -14.68 17.54
N ILE A 160 -17.81 -15.07 17.40
CA ILE A 160 -17.37 -16.48 17.51
C ILE A 160 -17.21 -16.89 18.97
N TYR A 161 -16.59 -16.00 19.78
CA TYR A 161 -16.30 -16.26 21.19
C TYR A 161 -16.95 -15.18 22.07
N PRO A 162 -18.24 -15.30 22.42
CA PRO A 162 -18.95 -14.30 23.24
C PRO A 162 -18.51 -14.35 24.70
N ALA A 163 -17.23 -14.13 24.97
CA ALA A 163 -16.69 -14.08 26.32
C ALA A 163 -17.18 -12.81 27.05
N ARG A 164 -17.49 -12.94 28.35
CA ARG A 164 -17.96 -11.81 29.19
C ARG A 164 -16.99 -10.63 29.21
N TRP A 165 -15.71 -10.87 28.98
CA TRP A 165 -14.66 -9.86 28.93
C TRP A 165 -14.78 -8.95 27.69
N PHE A 166 -15.14 -9.50 26.52
CA PHE A 166 -15.34 -8.75 25.29
C PHE A 166 -16.52 -7.75 25.35
N ARG A 167 -17.54 -8.03 26.17
CA ARG A 167 -18.68 -7.13 26.34
C ARG A 167 -18.30 -5.76 26.91
N ARG A 168 -17.19 -5.66 27.65
CA ARG A 168 -16.71 -4.42 28.25
C ARG A 168 -16.00 -3.49 27.26
N PHE A 169 -15.59 -3.98 26.10
CA PHE A 169 -14.91 -3.19 25.06
C PHE A 169 -15.84 -2.85 23.87
N ALA A 170 -17.03 -3.44 23.78
CA ALA A 170 -17.97 -3.26 22.67
C ALA A 170 -19.12 -2.28 23.00
N CYS A 171 -19.15 -1.73 24.22
CA CYS A 171 -19.94 -0.58 24.64
C CYS A 171 -19.04 0.63 24.77
#